data_87f1b7423a94e009c3365057cde614a8
#
_entry.id   87f1b7423a94e009c3365057cde614a8
#
_cell.length_a   1.000
_cell.length_b   1.000
_cell.length_c   1.000
_cell.angle_alpha   90.00
_cell.angle_beta   90.00
_cell.angle_gamma   90.00
#
_symmetry.space_group_name_H-M   'P 1'
#
loop_
_entity.id
_entity.type
_entity.pdbx_description
1 polymer ?
#
loop_
_entity_poly.entity_id
_entity_poly.type
_entity_poly.pdbx_seq_one_letter_code
_entity_poly.pdbx_strand_id
1 'polypeptide(L)'
;SGGPSTKNLLWSWDTLREKSAKRVGPYMVPRTMSSTNSATLATPFHIKGVNYSITSACATSTHCIGNAAELIQFGKQDIVFAGGGEELDWTMTLLFDAMPALSSKYNDTPTKASRPYDQNRDGFVIAGGGGVVVLEELEHAKARGAKIYAEVVGYAATSDGHDMVQPSSEGAVRCMKLALAGLNDRVSYINTHGTSTPVGDISELRAIREVFGEELPNISSTKSLTGHSLGATGVHEAVYSLLMMDNKFIAASANIEDLDPEAEGFPI
;
A
#
# COMPACT_ATOMS: atom_id res chain seq x y z
N SER A 1 6.79 -6.72 4.06
CA SER A 1 6.10 -7.24 2.87
C SER A 1 4.76 -7.84 3.23
N GLY A 2 3.84 -7.93 2.25
CA GLY A 2 2.53 -8.53 2.44
C GLY A 2 2.57 -10.03 2.72
N GLY A 3 3.64 -10.71 2.30
CA GLY A 3 3.83 -12.14 2.52
C GLY A 3 5.28 -12.59 2.40
N PRO A 4 5.53 -13.90 2.49
CA PRO A 4 6.85 -14.47 2.29
C PRO A 4 7.23 -14.48 0.80
N SER A 5 8.52 -14.64 0.48
CA SER A 5 8.97 -14.87 -0.89
C SER A 5 8.58 -16.28 -1.37
N THR A 6 7.51 -16.37 -2.14
CA THR A 6 7.01 -17.63 -2.71
C THR A 6 7.98 -18.23 -3.73
N LYS A 7 8.67 -17.40 -4.51
CA LYS A 7 9.75 -17.78 -5.42
C LYS A 7 10.86 -18.54 -4.72
N ASN A 8 11.39 -17.98 -3.63
CA ASN A 8 12.49 -18.60 -2.90
C ASN A 8 12.05 -19.88 -2.15
N LEU A 9 10.79 -19.94 -1.70
CA LEU A 9 10.23 -21.17 -1.14
C LEU A 9 10.17 -22.28 -2.20
N LEU A 10 9.58 -22.00 -3.36
CA LEU A 10 9.50 -22.97 -4.46
C LEU A 10 10.89 -23.46 -4.87
N TRP A 11 11.82 -22.54 -5.12
CA TRP A 11 13.19 -22.87 -5.45
C TRP A 11 13.86 -23.78 -4.41
N SER A 12 13.62 -23.54 -3.12
CA SER A 12 14.17 -24.34 -2.03
C SER A 12 13.63 -25.78 -2.05
N TRP A 13 12.32 -25.91 -2.27
CA TRP A 13 11.67 -27.22 -2.34
C TRP A 13 12.10 -28.01 -3.57
N ASP A 14 12.21 -27.39 -4.73
CA ASP A 14 12.69 -28.05 -5.94
C ASP A 14 14.16 -28.46 -5.81
N THR A 15 14.98 -27.59 -5.25
CA THR A 15 16.38 -27.93 -4.95
C THR A 15 16.50 -29.11 -3.99
N LEU A 16 15.64 -29.20 -2.97
CA LEU A 16 15.61 -30.35 -2.06
C LEU A 16 15.24 -31.64 -2.80
N ARG A 17 14.17 -31.59 -3.64
CA ARG A 17 13.68 -32.76 -4.40
C ARG A 17 14.69 -33.27 -5.42
N GLU A 18 15.32 -32.36 -6.15
CA GLU A 18 16.25 -32.69 -7.23
C GLU A 18 17.67 -33.02 -6.74
N LYS A 19 18.07 -32.44 -5.62
CA LYS A 19 19.48 -32.50 -5.14
C LYS A 19 19.57 -32.93 -3.68
N SER A 20 19.59 -31.96 -2.76
CA SER A 20 19.66 -32.19 -1.31
C SER A 20 19.47 -30.91 -0.50
N ALA A 21 19.19 -31.03 0.80
CA ALA A 21 19.12 -29.89 1.72
C ALA A 21 20.39 -29.03 1.76
N LYS A 22 21.59 -29.66 1.63
CA LYS A 22 22.86 -28.92 1.59
C LYS A 22 22.97 -28.00 0.39
N ARG A 23 22.29 -28.27 -0.71
CA ARG A 23 22.28 -27.46 -1.93
C ARG A 23 21.33 -26.27 -1.88
N VAL A 24 20.41 -26.25 -0.96
CA VAL A 24 19.51 -25.10 -0.71
C VAL A 24 20.32 -23.87 -0.26
N GLY A 25 21.41 -24.08 0.46
CA GLY A 25 22.30 -23.01 0.91
C GLY A 25 21.82 -22.31 2.20
N PRO A 26 22.71 -21.57 2.87
CA PRO A 26 22.49 -21.09 4.23
C PRO A 26 21.61 -19.82 4.34
N TYR A 27 21.33 -19.14 3.23
CA TYR A 27 20.67 -17.84 3.24
C TYR A 27 19.19 -17.88 2.86
N MET A 28 18.60 -19.06 2.68
CA MET A 28 17.21 -19.14 2.21
C MET A 28 16.20 -18.77 3.26
N VAL A 29 16.48 -19.00 4.55
CA VAL A 29 15.61 -18.51 5.63
C VAL A 29 15.43 -17.00 5.56
N PRO A 30 16.49 -16.16 5.61
CA PRO A 30 16.30 -14.71 5.47
C PRO A 30 15.70 -14.29 4.11
N ARG A 31 15.94 -15.04 3.03
CA ARG A 31 15.34 -14.74 1.72
C ARG A 31 13.85 -14.99 1.65
N THR A 32 13.30 -15.85 2.49
CA THR A 32 11.87 -16.19 2.48
C THR A 32 11.06 -15.43 3.53
N MET A 33 11.72 -14.88 4.55
CA MET A 33 11.02 -14.22 5.66
C MET A 33 10.57 -12.80 5.29
N SER A 34 9.31 -12.47 5.55
CA SER A 34 8.78 -11.10 5.40
C SER A 34 9.48 -10.09 6.33
N SER A 35 10.00 -10.52 7.48
CA SER A 35 10.75 -9.69 8.42
C SER A 35 12.12 -9.24 7.90
N THR A 36 12.62 -9.82 6.83
CA THR A 36 13.92 -9.47 6.25
C THR A 36 13.94 -8.04 5.70
N ASN A 37 12.81 -7.49 5.28
CA ASN A 37 12.73 -6.10 4.81
C ASN A 37 13.24 -5.11 5.87
N SER A 38 12.77 -5.21 7.13
CA SER A 38 13.26 -4.36 8.20
C SER A 38 14.69 -4.74 8.66
N ALA A 39 14.98 -6.04 8.72
CA ALA A 39 16.29 -6.52 9.15
C ALA A 39 17.43 -6.06 8.22
N THR A 40 17.21 -6.04 6.91
CA THR A 40 18.23 -5.59 5.94
C THR A 40 18.53 -4.10 6.03
N LEU A 41 17.61 -3.26 6.51
CA LEU A 41 17.85 -1.83 6.73
C LEU A 41 18.68 -1.56 7.98
N ALA A 42 18.57 -2.41 9.00
CA ALA A 42 19.22 -2.19 10.28
C ALA A 42 20.76 -2.11 10.17
N THR A 43 21.36 -2.97 9.36
CA THR A 43 22.82 -3.06 9.25
C THR A 43 23.44 -1.84 8.55
N PRO A 44 23.04 -1.44 7.33
CA PRO A 44 23.66 -0.30 6.64
C PRO A 44 23.38 1.04 7.31
N PHE A 45 22.25 1.19 7.99
CA PHE A 45 21.89 2.42 8.70
C PHE A 45 22.25 2.39 10.19
N HIS A 46 22.89 1.31 10.67
CA HIS A 46 23.25 1.13 12.08
C HIS A 46 22.10 1.35 13.05
N ILE A 47 20.91 0.89 12.68
CA ILE A 47 19.69 1.04 13.49
C ILE A 47 19.82 0.17 14.74
N LYS A 48 19.71 0.78 15.91
CA LYS A 48 19.84 0.14 17.23
C LYS A 48 18.56 0.16 18.07
N GLY A 49 17.56 0.91 17.60
CA GLY A 49 16.24 0.97 18.25
C GLY A 49 15.35 -0.20 17.87
N VAL A 50 14.06 0.00 17.98
CA VAL A 50 13.05 -1.01 17.65
C VAL A 50 13.16 -1.41 16.17
N ASN A 51 13.17 -2.72 15.90
CA ASN A 51 13.18 -3.26 14.55
C ASN A 51 12.28 -4.49 14.47
N TYR A 52 11.21 -4.38 13.71
CA TYR A 52 10.29 -5.49 13.41
C TYR A 52 9.56 -5.22 12.09
N SER A 53 8.92 -6.24 11.55
CA SER A 53 8.06 -6.11 10.37
C SER A 53 6.63 -6.46 10.72
N ILE A 54 5.71 -5.75 10.07
CA ILE A 54 4.28 -6.01 10.05
C ILE A 54 3.97 -6.75 8.75
N THR A 55 2.98 -7.65 8.79
CA THR A 55 2.42 -8.30 7.61
C THR A 55 0.90 -8.19 7.68
N SER A 56 0.31 -7.42 6.79
CA SER A 56 -1.13 -7.17 6.71
C SER A 56 -1.59 -6.94 5.26
N ALA A 57 -1.16 -7.86 4.38
CA ALA A 57 -1.47 -7.83 2.95
C ALA A 57 -1.18 -6.44 2.34
N CYS A 58 -2.12 -5.89 1.57
CA CYS A 58 -1.97 -4.60 0.88
C CYS A 58 -1.85 -3.39 1.83
N ALA A 59 -2.27 -3.52 3.09
CA ALA A 59 -2.18 -2.46 4.10
C ALA A 59 -0.83 -2.40 4.84
N THR A 60 0.08 -3.34 4.56
CA THR A 60 1.32 -3.55 5.32
C THR A 60 2.13 -2.26 5.52
N SER A 61 2.52 -1.59 4.46
CA SER A 61 3.39 -0.41 4.58
C SER A 61 2.67 0.82 5.14
N THR A 62 1.35 0.93 4.96
CA THR A 62 0.54 1.96 5.65
C THR A 62 0.52 1.70 7.15
N HIS A 63 0.33 0.44 7.59
CA HIS A 63 0.45 0.08 9.00
C HIS A 63 1.85 0.35 9.56
N CYS A 64 2.91 0.12 8.77
CA CYS A 64 4.26 0.46 9.20
C CYS A 64 4.42 1.96 9.46
N ILE A 65 3.88 2.80 8.57
CA ILE A 65 3.90 4.27 8.72
C ILE A 65 3.12 4.70 9.97
N GLY A 66 1.89 4.20 10.13
CA GLY A 66 1.06 4.54 11.27
C GLY A 66 1.65 4.09 12.60
N ASN A 67 2.13 2.85 12.69
CA ASN A 67 2.80 2.35 13.89
C ASN A 67 4.08 3.14 14.22
N ALA A 68 4.83 3.58 13.19
CA ALA A 68 6.00 4.43 13.39
C ALA A 68 5.61 5.81 13.98
N ALA A 69 4.52 6.41 13.46
CA ALA A 69 3.98 7.65 14.00
C ALA A 69 3.57 7.50 15.47
N GLU A 70 2.87 6.41 15.82
CA GLU A 70 2.50 6.10 17.20
C GLU A 70 3.71 5.90 18.11
N LEU A 71 4.77 5.19 17.66
CA LEU A 71 6.00 5.03 18.44
C LEU A 71 6.65 6.38 18.76
N ILE A 72 6.67 7.32 17.82
CA ILE A 72 7.19 8.67 18.02
C ILE A 72 6.26 9.45 18.95
N GLN A 73 4.96 9.41 18.71
CA GLN A 73 3.95 10.09 19.52
C GLN A 73 3.99 9.67 21.00
N PHE A 74 4.25 8.39 21.25
CA PHE A 74 4.43 7.87 22.62
C PHE A 74 5.84 8.08 23.20
N GLY A 75 6.72 8.80 22.51
CA GLY A 75 8.09 9.07 22.97
C GLY A 75 8.99 7.84 23.05
N LYS A 76 8.70 6.79 22.27
CA LYS A 76 9.49 5.55 22.23
C LYS A 76 10.68 5.64 21.29
N GLN A 77 10.57 6.44 20.23
CA GLN A 77 11.60 6.66 19.23
C GLN A 77 11.51 8.11 18.75
N ASP A 78 12.65 8.72 18.37
CA ASP A 78 12.69 10.06 17.78
C ASP A 78 12.68 9.98 16.24
N ILE A 79 13.25 8.91 15.67
CA ILE A 79 13.30 8.67 14.22
C ILE A 79 12.96 7.22 13.95
N VAL A 80 12.08 6.98 12.96
CA VAL A 80 11.71 5.63 12.50
C VAL A 80 11.69 5.57 10.98
N PHE A 81 12.37 4.56 10.43
CA PHE A 81 12.25 4.18 9.02
C PHE A 81 11.01 3.29 8.86
N ALA A 82 10.03 3.72 8.09
CA ALA A 82 8.79 2.99 7.89
C ALA A 82 8.48 2.82 6.40
N GLY A 83 8.02 1.63 6.04
CA GLY A 83 7.71 1.36 4.63
C GLY A 83 7.49 -0.11 4.36
N GLY A 84 7.80 -0.54 3.15
CA GLY A 84 7.63 -1.91 2.74
C GLY A 84 8.34 -2.25 1.45
N GLY A 85 8.44 -3.54 1.17
CA GLY A 85 8.95 -4.08 -0.08
C GLY A 85 8.17 -5.32 -0.47
N GLU A 86 7.97 -5.52 -1.75
CA GLU A 86 7.29 -6.69 -2.30
C GLU A 86 7.98 -7.15 -3.57
N GLU A 87 8.22 -8.46 -3.70
CA GLU A 87 8.74 -9.00 -4.94
C GLU A 87 7.63 -9.19 -5.98
N LEU A 88 7.98 -9.04 -7.25
CA LEU A 88 7.14 -9.45 -8.37
C LEU A 88 7.66 -10.76 -8.93
N ASP A 89 6.86 -11.80 -8.81
CA ASP A 89 7.19 -13.12 -9.36
C ASP A 89 5.91 -13.87 -9.73
N TRP A 90 6.01 -14.75 -10.74
CA TRP A 90 4.88 -15.54 -11.23
C TRP A 90 4.27 -16.45 -10.17
N THR A 91 5.03 -16.86 -9.16
CA THR A 91 4.55 -17.74 -8.08
C THR A 91 3.49 -17.07 -7.21
N MET A 92 3.63 -15.76 -6.95
CA MET A 92 2.59 -14.97 -6.27
C MET A 92 1.46 -14.59 -7.24
N THR A 93 1.81 -14.25 -8.48
CA THR A 93 0.84 -13.91 -9.52
C THR A 93 -0.16 -15.05 -9.73
N LEU A 94 0.32 -16.30 -9.80
CA LEU A 94 -0.51 -17.49 -9.92
C LEU A 94 -1.59 -17.58 -8.82
N LEU A 95 -1.26 -17.23 -7.58
CA LEU A 95 -2.20 -17.32 -6.47
C LEU A 95 -3.35 -16.32 -6.61
N PHE A 96 -3.07 -15.11 -7.07
CA PHE A 96 -4.08 -14.10 -7.35
C PHE A 96 -4.86 -14.38 -8.63
N ASP A 97 -4.24 -15.00 -9.63
CA ASP A 97 -4.92 -15.42 -10.86
C ASP A 97 -5.92 -16.55 -10.57
N ALA A 98 -5.55 -17.51 -9.73
CA ALA A 98 -6.45 -18.57 -9.27
C ALA A 98 -7.65 -18.05 -8.46
N MET A 99 -7.56 -16.85 -7.93
CA MET A 99 -8.59 -16.15 -7.15
C MET A 99 -9.48 -15.23 -8.01
N PRO A 100 -9.43 -15.28 -9.31
CA PRO A 100 -9.77 -14.35 -10.41
C PRO A 100 -9.75 -12.86 -10.00
N ALA A 101 -8.65 -12.44 -9.36
CA ALA A 101 -8.47 -11.06 -8.90
C ALA A 101 -7.67 -10.18 -9.89
N LEU A 102 -6.95 -10.82 -10.84
CA LEU A 102 -6.10 -10.12 -11.81
C LEU A 102 -6.84 -9.74 -13.08
N SER A 103 -6.43 -8.63 -13.70
CA SER A 103 -6.84 -8.29 -15.05
C SER A 103 -6.32 -9.30 -16.04
N SER A 104 -7.19 -9.78 -16.93
CA SER A 104 -6.86 -10.77 -17.96
C SER A 104 -7.29 -10.37 -19.37
N LYS A 105 -8.25 -9.43 -19.50
CA LYS A 105 -8.76 -8.99 -20.79
C LYS A 105 -7.79 -8.10 -21.60
N TYR A 106 -6.80 -7.54 -20.92
CA TYR A 106 -5.89 -6.55 -21.50
C TYR A 106 -4.47 -7.07 -21.71
N ASN A 107 -4.26 -8.40 -21.79
CA ASN A 107 -2.93 -8.99 -21.98
C ASN A 107 -2.27 -8.53 -23.30
N ASP A 108 -3.05 -8.25 -24.34
CA ASP A 108 -2.54 -7.71 -25.61
C ASP A 108 -2.30 -6.18 -25.57
N THR A 109 -2.82 -5.50 -24.57
CA THR A 109 -2.68 -4.04 -24.36
C THR A 109 -2.36 -3.74 -22.88
N PRO A 110 -1.25 -4.26 -22.32
CA PRO A 110 -0.99 -4.26 -20.88
C PRO A 110 -0.92 -2.87 -20.25
N THR A 111 -0.58 -1.85 -21.01
CA THR A 111 -0.58 -0.44 -20.57
C THR A 111 -1.96 0.11 -20.26
N LYS A 112 -3.03 -0.57 -20.72
CA LYS A 112 -4.43 -0.22 -20.46
C LYS A 112 -5.11 -1.08 -19.40
N ALA A 113 -4.41 -2.06 -18.84
CA ALA A 113 -5.00 -3.06 -17.96
C ALA A 113 -5.39 -2.49 -16.58
N SER A 114 -4.52 -1.68 -15.97
CA SER A 114 -4.85 -1.00 -14.72
C SER A 114 -5.68 0.25 -15.03
N ARG A 115 -6.98 0.18 -14.73
CA ARG A 115 -7.97 1.19 -15.12
C ARG A 115 -9.03 1.43 -14.02
N PRO A 116 -8.60 1.86 -12.82
CA PRO A 116 -9.53 2.13 -11.74
C PRO A 116 -10.65 3.07 -12.17
N TYR A 117 -11.87 2.78 -11.74
CA TYR A 117 -13.11 3.51 -12.03
C TYR A 117 -13.63 3.45 -13.47
N ASP A 118 -12.90 2.82 -14.38
CA ASP A 118 -13.44 2.55 -15.71
C ASP A 118 -14.46 1.40 -15.66
N GLN A 119 -15.55 1.51 -16.42
CA GLN A 119 -16.61 0.49 -16.41
C GLN A 119 -16.16 -0.89 -16.94
N ASN A 120 -15.10 -0.91 -17.74
CA ASN A 120 -14.55 -2.13 -18.34
C ASN A 120 -13.38 -2.73 -17.55
N ARG A 121 -13.10 -2.24 -16.33
CA ARG A 121 -12.08 -2.82 -15.44
C ARG A 121 -12.40 -4.26 -15.10
N ASP A 122 -11.39 -5.09 -15.00
CA ASP A 122 -11.58 -6.54 -14.81
C ASP A 122 -10.66 -7.19 -13.77
N GLY A 123 -9.96 -6.40 -12.99
CA GLY A 123 -9.04 -6.86 -11.96
C GLY A 123 -7.80 -5.99 -11.86
N PHE A 124 -6.96 -6.25 -10.88
CA PHE A 124 -5.75 -5.47 -10.69
C PHE A 124 -4.56 -6.00 -11.52
N VAL A 125 -3.58 -5.13 -11.74
CA VAL A 125 -2.29 -5.49 -12.32
C VAL A 125 -1.30 -5.61 -11.18
N ILE A 126 -0.77 -6.82 -10.96
CA ILE A 126 0.22 -7.06 -9.89
C ILE A 126 1.54 -6.36 -10.22
N ALA A 127 2.15 -5.76 -9.22
CA ALA A 127 3.44 -5.09 -9.31
C ALA A 127 4.31 -5.43 -8.11
N GLY A 128 5.58 -5.07 -8.17
CA GLY A 128 6.51 -5.15 -7.06
C GLY A 128 7.15 -3.79 -6.78
N GLY A 129 8.08 -3.77 -5.87
CA GLY A 129 8.86 -2.58 -5.54
C GLY A 129 9.12 -2.43 -4.05
N GLY A 130 9.65 -1.28 -3.68
CA GLY A 130 9.93 -0.96 -2.29
C GLY A 130 10.00 0.55 -2.08
N GLY A 131 9.70 0.96 -0.88
CA GLY A 131 9.80 2.35 -0.46
C GLY A 131 9.93 2.46 1.05
N VAL A 132 10.53 3.53 1.49
CA VAL A 132 10.69 3.88 2.90
C VAL A 132 10.49 5.38 3.05
N VAL A 133 9.70 5.77 4.02
CA VAL A 133 9.66 7.14 4.54
C VAL A 133 10.37 7.20 5.89
N VAL A 134 10.96 8.34 6.19
CA VAL A 134 11.57 8.61 7.49
C VAL A 134 10.60 9.47 8.27
N LEU A 135 10.04 8.92 9.34
CA LEU A 135 9.26 9.68 10.31
C LEU A 135 10.19 10.18 11.40
N GLU A 136 9.96 11.40 11.83
CA GLU A 136 10.80 12.04 12.84
C GLU A 136 9.95 12.95 13.73
N GLU A 137 10.28 13.00 15.01
CA GLU A 137 9.66 13.92 15.95
C GLU A 137 9.90 15.37 15.49
N LEU A 138 8.86 16.20 15.57
CA LEU A 138 8.84 17.51 14.92
C LEU A 138 9.95 18.45 15.43
N GLU A 139 10.12 18.56 16.74
CA GLU A 139 11.14 19.45 17.31
C GLU A 139 12.56 18.90 17.08
N HIS A 140 12.73 17.58 17.06
CA HIS A 140 13.98 16.94 16.68
C HIS A 140 14.35 17.27 15.23
N ALA A 141 13.39 17.18 14.30
CA ALA A 141 13.58 17.51 12.88
C ALA A 141 13.95 19.00 12.70
N LYS A 142 13.22 19.90 13.37
CA LYS A 142 13.50 21.35 13.35
C LYS A 142 14.88 21.68 13.91
N ALA A 143 15.27 21.07 15.03
CA ALA A 143 16.55 21.33 15.69
C ALA A 143 17.76 21.03 14.80
N ARG A 144 17.66 20.05 13.89
CA ARG A 144 18.72 19.73 12.93
C ARG A 144 18.54 20.38 11.54
N GLY A 145 17.51 21.20 11.35
CA GLY A 145 17.22 21.85 10.08
C GLY A 145 16.79 20.88 8.96
N ALA A 146 16.09 19.80 9.30
CA ALA A 146 15.61 18.84 8.31
C ALA A 146 14.59 19.46 7.35
N LYS A 147 14.60 19.03 6.08
CA LYS A 147 13.47 19.30 5.19
C LYS A 147 12.28 18.46 5.65
N ILE A 148 11.19 19.13 6.02
CA ILE A 148 9.93 18.50 6.40
C ILE A 148 9.01 18.55 5.18
N TYR A 149 8.57 17.40 4.70
CA TYR A 149 7.65 17.29 3.55
C TYR A 149 6.20 17.44 3.97
N ALA A 150 5.82 16.85 5.08
CA ALA A 150 4.47 16.91 5.65
C ALA A 150 4.50 16.48 7.12
N GLU A 151 3.39 16.69 7.80
CA GLU A 151 3.11 16.17 9.13
C GLU A 151 2.07 15.05 9.05
N VAL A 152 2.28 13.96 9.80
CA VAL A 152 1.28 12.91 9.96
C VAL A 152 0.33 13.33 11.06
N VAL A 153 -0.89 13.72 10.69
CA VAL A 153 -1.88 14.29 11.61
C VAL A 153 -2.96 13.29 12.01
N GLY A 154 -3.04 12.14 11.36
CA GLY A 154 -4.01 11.09 11.69
C GLY A 154 -3.61 9.73 11.13
N TYR A 155 -3.97 8.72 11.85
CA TYR A 155 -3.82 7.31 11.45
C TYR A 155 -4.92 6.47 12.08
N ALA A 156 -5.40 5.49 11.34
CA ALA A 156 -6.29 4.48 11.88
C ALA A 156 -6.12 3.15 11.15
N ALA A 157 -6.43 2.09 11.85
CA ALA A 157 -6.55 0.75 11.30
C ALA A 157 -7.78 0.08 11.92
N THR A 158 -8.58 -0.58 11.10
CA THR A 158 -9.77 -1.32 11.53
C THR A 158 -9.82 -2.67 10.85
N SER A 159 -10.47 -3.64 11.48
CA SER A 159 -10.86 -4.88 10.85
C SER A 159 -12.28 -4.76 10.33
N ASP A 160 -12.53 -5.16 9.09
CA ASP A 160 -13.88 -5.14 8.51
C ASP A 160 -14.81 -6.11 9.25
N GLY A 161 -14.33 -7.31 9.57
CA GLY A 161 -15.08 -8.29 10.36
C GLY A 161 -16.30 -8.88 9.64
N HIS A 162 -16.44 -8.62 8.34
CA HIS A 162 -17.56 -9.07 7.53
C HIS A 162 -17.25 -10.38 6.79
N ASP A 163 -16.27 -10.36 5.92
CA ASP A 163 -15.82 -11.50 5.12
C ASP A 163 -14.30 -11.46 5.00
N MET A 164 -13.66 -12.62 4.74
CA MET A 164 -12.21 -12.70 4.62
C MET A 164 -11.67 -12.02 3.35
N VAL A 165 -12.46 -12.01 2.28
CA VAL A 165 -12.04 -11.57 0.94
C VAL A 165 -12.87 -10.39 0.43
N GLN A 166 -14.19 -10.41 0.65
CA GLN A 166 -15.09 -9.37 0.16
C GLN A 166 -15.16 -8.19 1.13
N PRO A 167 -14.79 -6.98 0.69
CA PRO A 167 -14.89 -5.80 1.54
C PRO A 167 -16.35 -5.41 1.77
N SER A 168 -16.69 -4.98 2.97
CA SER A 168 -17.85 -4.13 3.22
C SER A 168 -17.42 -2.67 3.23
N SER A 169 -18.30 -1.74 2.89
CA SER A 169 -17.96 -0.31 2.97
C SER A 169 -17.81 0.16 4.44
N GLU A 170 -18.42 -0.54 5.38
CA GLU A 170 -18.49 -0.13 6.80
C GLU A 170 -17.13 -0.03 7.48
N GLY A 171 -16.25 -1.03 7.28
CA GLY A 171 -14.89 -1.01 7.84
C GLY A 171 -14.06 0.17 7.33
N ALA A 172 -14.18 0.49 6.02
CA ALA A 172 -13.51 1.65 5.42
C ALA A 172 -14.04 2.97 5.97
N VAL A 173 -15.37 3.10 6.13
CA VAL A 173 -16.00 4.28 6.75
C VAL A 173 -15.49 4.49 8.16
N ARG A 174 -15.47 3.46 8.98
CA ARG A 174 -15.00 3.52 10.36
C ARG A 174 -13.52 3.88 10.44
N CYS A 175 -12.70 3.31 9.58
CA CYS A 175 -11.28 3.61 9.48
C CYS A 175 -11.05 5.08 9.12
N MET A 176 -11.70 5.59 8.07
CA MET A 176 -11.58 7.00 7.68
C MET A 176 -12.06 7.95 8.78
N LYS A 177 -13.21 7.70 9.42
CA LYS A 177 -13.71 8.52 10.53
C LYS A 177 -12.73 8.57 11.71
N LEU A 178 -12.08 7.46 12.04
CA LEU A 178 -11.07 7.41 13.09
C LEU A 178 -9.79 8.16 12.70
N ALA A 179 -9.32 8.02 11.45
CA ALA A 179 -8.15 8.74 10.97
C ALA A 179 -8.35 10.26 10.92
N LEU A 180 -9.61 10.70 10.71
CA LEU A 180 -9.99 12.11 10.69
C LEU A 180 -10.32 12.67 12.08
N ALA A 181 -10.35 11.83 13.12
CA ALA A 181 -10.75 12.26 14.46
C ALA A 181 -9.76 13.32 15.01
N GLY A 182 -10.29 14.51 15.30
CA GLY A 182 -9.48 15.65 15.76
C GLY A 182 -8.89 16.53 14.67
N LEU A 183 -9.05 16.17 13.40
CA LEU A 183 -8.66 17.02 12.28
C LEU A 183 -9.76 18.08 12.05
N ASN A 184 -9.35 19.35 12.02
CA ASN A 184 -10.26 20.47 11.73
C ASN A 184 -10.14 20.97 10.28
N ASP A 185 -9.09 20.60 9.60
CA ASP A 185 -8.83 21.02 8.23
C ASP A 185 -9.56 20.13 7.24
N ARG A 186 -9.93 20.72 6.10
CA ARG A 186 -10.55 19.99 5.00
C ARG A 186 -9.52 19.09 4.29
N VAL A 187 -9.89 17.83 4.06
CA VAL A 187 -9.12 16.94 3.18
C VAL A 187 -9.27 17.41 1.74
N SER A 188 -8.17 17.69 1.06
CA SER A 188 -8.16 18.17 -0.32
C SER A 188 -7.98 17.07 -1.36
N TYR A 189 -7.39 15.94 -0.97
CA TYR A 189 -7.07 14.83 -1.87
C TYR A 189 -7.07 13.48 -1.13
N ILE A 190 -7.53 12.44 -1.81
CA ILE A 190 -7.41 11.05 -1.40
C ILE A 190 -6.70 10.26 -2.50
N ASN A 191 -5.56 9.65 -2.16
CA ASN A 191 -4.98 8.58 -2.96
C ASN A 191 -5.64 7.27 -2.51
N THR A 192 -6.53 6.75 -3.33
CA THR A 192 -7.39 5.62 -2.97
C THR A 192 -6.68 4.27 -3.11
N HIS A 193 -7.29 3.25 -2.53
CA HIS A 193 -6.89 1.88 -2.82
C HIS A 193 -7.13 1.53 -4.29
N GLY A 194 -8.28 1.88 -4.85
CA GLY A 194 -8.62 1.88 -6.29
C GLY A 194 -7.79 0.91 -7.14
N THR A 195 -8.07 -0.40 -7.02
CA THR A 195 -7.23 -1.46 -7.59
C THR A 195 -7.61 -1.86 -9.01
N SER A 196 -8.60 -1.20 -9.62
CA SER A 196 -9.18 -1.62 -10.91
C SER A 196 -10.01 -2.91 -10.80
N THR A 197 -10.56 -3.19 -9.62
CA THR A 197 -11.46 -4.34 -9.41
C THR A 197 -12.92 -3.91 -9.50
N PRO A 198 -13.79 -4.73 -10.12
CA PRO A 198 -15.20 -4.36 -10.35
C PRO A 198 -15.94 -3.94 -9.07
N VAL A 199 -15.74 -4.65 -7.98
CA VAL A 199 -16.43 -4.42 -6.70
C VAL A 199 -15.68 -3.45 -5.79
N GLY A 200 -14.35 -3.58 -5.71
CA GLY A 200 -13.52 -2.84 -4.75
C GLY A 200 -13.58 -1.33 -4.95
N ASP A 201 -13.42 -0.88 -6.17
CA ASP A 201 -13.36 0.54 -6.51
C ASP A 201 -14.66 1.28 -6.11
N ILE A 202 -15.80 0.70 -6.43
CA ILE A 202 -17.11 1.32 -6.12
C ILE A 202 -17.43 1.24 -4.62
N SER A 203 -17.06 0.13 -3.97
CA SER A 203 -17.23 0.00 -2.51
C SER A 203 -16.47 1.09 -1.76
N GLU A 204 -15.25 1.40 -2.20
CA GLU A 204 -14.44 2.48 -1.62
C GLU A 204 -15.04 3.86 -1.89
N LEU A 205 -15.49 4.15 -3.11
CA LEU A 205 -16.17 5.42 -3.42
C LEU A 205 -17.43 5.64 -2.59
N ARG A 206 -18.23 4.60 -2.37
CA ARG A 206 -19.41 4.67 -1.48
C ARG A 206 -19.01 5.01 -0.05
N ALA A 207 -17.94 4.39 0.47
CA ALA A 207 -17.41 4.71 1.79
C ALA A 207 -16.91 6.16 1.89
N ILE A 208 -16.22 6.66 0.85
CA ILE A 208 -15.79 8.06 0.78
C ILE A 208 -17.00 9.01 0.80
N ARG A 209 -18.03 8.72 0.01
CA ARG A 209 -19.28 9.51 -0.01
C ARG A 209 -19.95 9.55 1.36
N GLU A 210 -19.99 8.43 2.07
CA GLU A 210 -20.58 8.37 3.41
C GLU A 210 -19.81 9.22 4.44
N VAL A 211 -18.49 9.29 4.30
CA VAL A 211 -17.62 10.05 5.23
C VAL A 211 -17.64 11.55 4.92
N PHE A 212 -17.57 11.93 3.66
CA PHE A 212 -17.37 13.32 3.22
C PHE A 212 -18.64 14.02 2.73
N GLY A 213 -19.74 13.27 2.54
CA GLY A 213 -21.03 13.82 2.07
C GLY A 213 -20.88 14.47 0.70
N GLU A 214 -21.33 15.72 0.58
CA GLU A 214 -21.28 16.49 -0.66
C GLU A 214 -19.94 17.21 -0.86
N GLU A 215 -19.12 17.35 0.19
CA GLU A 215 -17.84 18.05 0.13
C GLU A 215 -16.68 17.06 -0.15
N LEU A 216 -16.77 16.36 -1.28
CA LEU A 216 -15.78 15.36 -1.65
C LEU A 216 -14.41 15.98 -1.90
N PRO A 217 -13.33 15.37 -1.39
CA PRO A 217 -11.95 15.70 -1.83
C PRO A 217 -11.71 15.21 -3.25
N ASN A 218 -10.68 15.74 -3.91
CA ASN A 218 -10.21 15.16 -5.18
C ASN A 218 -9.75 13.73 -4.96
N ILE A 219 -10.00 12.86 -5.92
CA ILE A 219 -9.74 11.41 -5.81
C ILE A 219 -8.89 10.96 -7.00
N SER A 220 -7.87 10.18 -6.74
CA SER A 220 -7.25 9.39 -7.80
C SER A 220 -6.62 8.10 -7.27
N SER A 221 -6.45 7.13 -8.17
CA SER A 221 -5.65 5.95 -7.90
C SER A 221 -4.38 5.98 -8.73
N THR A 222 -3.24 6.13 -8.04
CA THR A 222 -1.92 6.03 -8.68
C THR A 222 -1.60 4.63 -9.20
N LYS A 223 -2.37 3.61 -8.78
CA LYS A 223 -2.26 2.23 -9.30
C LYS A 223 -2.63 2.12 -10.78
N SER A 224 -3.36 3.10 -11.33
CA SER A 224 -3.58 3.20 -12.77
C SER A 224 -2.28 3.28 -13.58
N LEU A 225 -1.22 3.83 -12.99
CA LEU A 225 0.09 4.02 -13.60
C LEU A 225 1.14 2.98 -13.14
N THR A 226 1.03 2.50 -11.91
CA THR A 226 2.07 1.68 -11.27
C THR A 226 1.69 0.21 -11.08
N GLY A 227 0.41 -0.13 -11.23
CA GLY A 227 -0.12 -1.40 -10.76
C GLY A 227 -0.16 -1.45 -9.23
N HIS A 228 -0.46 -2.62 -8.71
CA HIS A 228 -0.65 -2.87 -7.28
C HIS A 228 0.55 -3.64 -6.71
N SER A 229 1.41 -2.97 -5.97
CA SER A 229 2.62 -3.54 -5.36
C SER A 229 2.37 -4.16 -3.97
N LEU A 230 1.15 -4.65 -3.74
CA LEU A 230 0.77 -5.40 -2.53
C LEU A 230 1.22 -4.72 -1.23
N GLY A 231 2.06 -5.37 -0.44
CA GLY A 231 2.53 -4.83 0.84
C GLY A 231 3.39 -3.56 0.76
N ALA A 232 3.94 -3.24 -0.41
CA ALA A 232 4.67 -1.99 -0.64
C ALA A 232 3.76 -0.83 -1.09
N THR A 233 2.50 -1.10 -1.43
CA THR A 233 1.60 -0.11 -2.02
C THR A 233 1.44 1.15 -1.16
N GLY A 234 1.18 1.01 0.13
CA GLY A 234 0.88 2.16 0.98
C GLY A 234 2.05 3.15 1.10
N VAL A 235 3.29 2.67 1.14
CA VAL A 235 4.44 3.58 1.16
C VAL A 235 4.67 4.23 -0.21
N HIS A 236 4.39 3.54 -1.32
CA HIS A 236 4.44 4.15 -2.65
C HIS A 236 3.43 5.30 -2.75
N GLU A 237 2.18 5.07 -2.33
CA GLU A 237 1.13 6.08 -2.33
C GLU A 237 1.44 7.26 -1.40
N ALA A 238 2.04 7.00 -0.24
CA ALA A 238 2.54 8.06 0.64
C ALA A 238 3.62 8.91 -0.04
N VAL A 239 4.61 8.27 -0.67
CA VAL A 239 5.69 8.97 -1.40
C VAL A 239 5.11 9.77 -2.57
N TYR A 240 4.19 9.20 -3.36
CA TYR A 240 3.55 9.94 -4.45
C TYR A 240 2.74 11.13 -3.95
N SER A 241 2.00 10.97 -2.85
CA SER A 241 1.24 12.06 -2.23
C SER A 241 2.16 13.19 -1.74
N LEU A 242 3.28 12.86 -1.11
CA LEU A 242 4.29 13.84 -0.70
C LEU A 242 4.89 14.58 -1.91
N LEU A 243 5.19 13.87 -3.00
CA LEU A 243 5.69 14.48 -4.25
C LEU A 243 4.63 15.38 -4.90
N MET A 244 3.36 14.98 -4.92
CA MET A 244 2.25 15.80 -5.40
C MET A 244 2.10 17.07 -4.57
N MET A 245 2.18 16.99 -3.25
CA MET A 245 2.14 18.14 -2.35
C MET A 245 3.32 19.10 -2.60
N ASP A 246 4.55 18.59 -2.67
CA ASP A 246 5.77 19.40 -2.88
C ASP A 246 5.75 20.11 -4.25
N ASN A 247 5.18 19.48 -5.28
CA ASN A 247 5.12 19.99 -6.65
C ASN A 247 3.77 20.60 -7.05
N LYS A 248 2.79 20.63 -6.15
CA LYS A 248 1.48 21.30 -6.32
C LYS A 248 0.66 20.77 -7.51
N PHE A 249 0.57 19.47 -7.65
CA PHE A 249 -0.30 18.83 -8.64
C PHE A 249 -0.99 17.59 -8.05
N ILE A 250 -2.00 17.09 -8.72
CA ILE A 250 -2.64 15.79 -8.44
C ILE A 250 -2.50 14.93 -9.69
N ALA A 251 -1.95 13.73 -9.53
CA ALA A 251 -1.89 12.77 -10.63
C ALA A 251 -3.29 12.23 -10.92
N ALA A 252 -3.68 12.24 -12.19
CA ALA A 252 -4.95 11.67 -12.60
C ALA A 252 -4.96 10.13 -12.51
N SER A 253 -6.14 9.56 -12.37
CA SER A 253 -6.37 8.14 -12.66
C SER A 253 -6.27 7.93 -14.16
N ALA A 254 -5.27 7.18 -14.63
CA ALA A 254 -5.09 6.88 -16.05
C ALA A 254 -6.08 5.79 -16.51
N ASN A 255 -6.24 5.70 -17.85
CA ASN A 255 -6.99 4.64 -18.52
C ASN A 255 -8.51 4.64 -18.26
N ILE A 256 -9.10 5.72 -17.78
CA ILE A 256 -10.54 5.87 -17.78
C ILE A 256 -10.96 6.30 -19.20
N GLU A 257 -11.47 5.35 -19.98
CA GLU A 257 -12.05 5.61 -21.30
C GLU A 257 -13.56 5.83 -21.19
N ASP A 258 -14.21 5.01 -20.35
CA ASP A 258 -15.62 5.08 -20.03
C ASP A 258 -15.77 5.03 -18.48
N LEU A 259 -16.12 6.15 -17.88
CA LEU A 259 -16.30 6.19 -16.42
C LEU A 259 -17.44 5.26 -15.99
N ASP A 260 -17.23 4.48 -14.93
CA ASP A 260 -18.29 3.66 -14.35
C ASP A 260 -19.45 4.57 -13.92
N PRO A 261 -20.72 4.29 -14.31
CA PRO A 261 -21.87 5.10 -13.91
C PRO A 261 -22.00 5.31 -12.40
N GLU A 262 -21.56 4.35 -11.58
CA GLU A 262 -21.56 4.49 -10.13
C GLU A 262 -20.44 5.42 -9.61
N ALA A 263 -19.48 5.78 -10.43
CA ALA A 263 -18.44 6.76 -10.12
C ALA A 263 -18.81 8.18 -10.56
N GLU A 264 -19.95 8.37 -11.23
CA GLU A 264 -20.41 9.71 -11.62
C GLU A 264 -20.63 10.60 -10.39
N GLY A 265 -20.23 11.86 -10.53
CA GLY A 265 -20.31 12.85 -9.44
C GLY A 265 -19.22 12.74 -8.38
N PHE A 266 -18.21 11.90 -8.59
CA PHE A 266 -16.97 11.95 -7.81
C PHE A 266 -15.90 12.75 -8.58
N PRO A 267 -15.09 13.57 -7.88
CA PRO A 267 -14.02 14.36 -8.50
C PRO A 267 -12.76 13.49 -8.71
N ILE A 268 -12.83 12.59 -9.70
CA ILE A 268 -11.79 11.63 -10.07
C ILE A 268 -10.93 12.20 -11.19
#